data_13d2b8135e5db90447bfabf158ca3f82
#
_entry.id   13d2b8135e5db90447bfabf158ca3f82
#
_cell.length_a   1.000
_cell.length_b   1.000
_cell.length_c   1.000
_cell.angle_alpha   90.00
_cell.angle_beta   90.00
_cell.angle_gamma   90.00
#
_symmetry.space_group_name_H-M   'P 1'
#
loop_
_entity.id
_entity.type
_entity.pdbx_description
1 polymer ?
#
loop_
_entity_poly.entity_id
_entity_poly.type
_entity_poly.pdbx_seq_one_letter_code
_entity_poly.pdbx_strand_id
1 'polypeptide(L)'
;MADIPCGFCMGGWREHGMKRSWFLMVLCLLLLLCGCAQRSAEREFFAMDTVMQLRAYGPEAEAALSQAEAEIYRLEGALSCRDEHAALARLNKAGGGTADAETAALLQTALTLCEKTGGAYDPALGALSQAWGFSTGAYRVPEQDALAEAMQESGAGLVQLDGTSVKLANGAQLDLGGIAKGYAAGRVRAILQDAGVTSAIISLGGNVAAVGKKPDGSAWTVGLQDPDNPEAYFGTVSIEDACVVTSGAYQRYFEENGVRYHHILDPVTGCPAESGLKSVSVVAKDDTLADALSTALFVMGLDAGAEFQKRSGLSFEAVFVTDDNTVWITPGLAGQYRADRPYQILT
;
A
#
# COMPACT_ATOMS: atom_id res chain seq x y z
N MET A 1 40.85 -61.08 -77.76
CA MET A 1 41.55 -61.45 -76.54
C MET A 1 41.35 -60.26 -75.51
N ALA A 2 40.54 -60.57 -74.59
CA ALA A 2 40.62 -60.29 -73.13
C ALA A 2 40.93 -58.82 -72.78
N ASP A 3 40.35 -58.12 -71.82
CA ASP A 3 39.46 -58.49 -70.73
C ASP A 3 38.80 -57.20 -70.17
N ILE A 4 37.59 -57.34 -69.57
CA ILE A 4 36.91 -56.33 -68.74
C ILE A 4 37.50 -56.44 -67.32
N PRO A 5 37.49 -55.39 -66.48
CA PRO A 5 36.45 -55.37 -65.53
C PRO A 5 35.85 -54.01 -65.07
N CYS A 6 34.62 -54.03 -64.85
CA CYS A 6 33.69 -53.50 -63.90
C CYS A 6 34.26 -52.69 -62.71
N GLY A 7 33.83 -51.45 -62.50
CA GLY A 7 34.02 -50.65 -61.32
C GLY A 7 32.74 -50.01 -60.81
N PHE A 8 32.32 -50.44 -59.71
CA PHE A 8 31.06 -50.20 -58.96
C PHE A 8 30.94 -48.77 -58.49
N CYS A 9 29.88 -48.08 -58.88
CA CYS A 9 29.45 -46.85 -58.20
C CYS A 9 28.63 -47.21 -56.97
N MET A 10 29.15 -46.87 -55.82
CA MET A 10 28.38 -46.81 -54.61
C MET A 10 28.65 -45.52 -53.86
N GLY A 11 27.62 -44.83 -53.46
CA GLY A 11 27.70 -43.91 -52.35
C GLY A 11 27.24 -42.48 -52.59
N GLY A 12 25.96 -42.23 -52.49
CA GLY A 12 25.45 -40.83 -52.53
C GLY A 12 24.09 -40.65 -51.90
N TRP A 13 23.79 -41.34 -50.80
CA TRP A 13 22.44 -41.25 -50.21
C TRP A 13 22.37 -41.16 -48.66
N ARG A 14 23.35 -40.63 -48.01
CA ARG A 14 23.30 -40.50 -46.53
C ARG A 14 23.45 -39.11 -45.90
N GLU A 15 23.78 -38.08 -46.65
CA GLU A 15 24.06 -36.75 -46.04
C GLU A 15 22.82 -35.83 -45.96
N HIS A 16 21.77 -36.04 -46.72
CA HIS A 16 20.60 -35.14 -46.70
C HIS A 16 19.64 -35.37 -45.53
N GLY A 17 19.59 -36.56 -44.94
CA GLY A 17 18.70 -36.88 -43.80
C GLY A 17 19.20 -36.25 -42.50
N MET A 18 20.51 -36.26 -42.28
CA MET A 18 21.11 -35.77 -41.04
C MET A 18 21.02 -34.23 -40.89
N LYS A 19 21.19 -33.48 -41.99
CA LYS A 19 21.06 -32.00 -41.98
C LYS A 19 19.62 -31.56 -41.73
N ARG A 20 18.67 -32.27 -42.24
CA ARG A 20 17.23 -32.01 -42.07
C ARG A 20 16.74 -32.26 -40.61
N SER A 21 17.26 -33.34 -40.01
CA SER A 21 16.98 -33.66 -38.59
C SER A 21 17.61 -32.68 -37.61
N TRP A 22 18.83 -32.22 -37.90
CA TRP A 22 19.51 -31.17 -37.12
C TRP A 22 18.82 -29.82 -37.24
N PHE A 23 18.32 -29.46 -38.41
CA PHE A 23 17.55 -28.22 -38.61
C PHE A 23 16.22 -28.23 -37.90
N LEU A 24 15.52 -29.38 -37.87
CA LEU A 24 14.29 -29.57 -37.10
C LEU A 24 14.55 -29.54 -35.58
N MET A 25 15.65 -30.11 -35.12
CA MET A 25 16.05 -30.11 -33.72
C MET A 25 16.44 -28.69 -33.25
N VAL A 26 17.17 -27.92 -34.07
CA VAL A 26 17.51 -26.51 -33.83
C VAL A 26 16.26 -25.63 -33.88
N LEU A 27 15.34 -25.87 -34.81
CA LEU A 27 14.07 -25.15 -34.90
C LEU A 27 13.16 -25.44 -33.70
N CYS A 28 13.10 -26.70 -33.26
CA CYS A 28 12.40 -27.06 -32.01
C CYS A 28 13.07 -26.46 -30.78
N LEU A 29 14.40 -26.39 -30.72
CA LEU A 29 15.14 -25.73 -29.65
C LEU A 29 14.93 -24.21 -29.65
N LEU A 30 14.87 -23.59 -30.83
CA LEU A 30 14.54 -22.15 -30.99
C LEU A 30 13.09 -21.85 -30.64
N LEU A 31 12.15 -22.76 -30.90
CA LEU A 31 10.75 -22.62 -30.48
C LEU A 31 10.59 -22.80 -28.96
N LEU A 32 11.44 -23.61 -28.31
CA LEU A 32 11.49 -23.74 -26.86
C LEU A 32 12.20 -22.56 -26.18
N LEU A 33 13.04 -21.81 -26.91
CA LEU A 33 13.70 -20.58 -26.48
C LEU A 33 12.85 -19.33 -26.73
N CYS A 34 11.73 -19.41 -27.45
CA CYS A 34 10.67 -18.41 -27.39
C CYS A 34 10.06 -18.49 -25.99
N GLY A 35 10.82 -18.03 -24.99
CA GLY A 35 10.32 -17.82 -23.63
C GLY A 35 9.02 -17.06 -23.76
N CYS A 36 7.94 -17.65 -23.28
CA CYS A 36 6.65 -16.98 -23.17
C CYS A 36 6.89 -15.70 -22.37
N ALA A 37 7.00 -14.56 -23.04
CA ALA A 37 6.85 -13.28 -22.36
C ALA A 37 5.51 -13.38 -21.68
N GLN A 38 5.51 -13.50 -20.36
CA GLN A 38 4.29 -13.64 -19.59
C GLN A 38 3.45 -12.39 -19.88
N ARG A 39 2.22 -12.59 -20.38
CA ARG A 39 1.31 -11.48 -20.67
C ARG A 39 1.18 -10.64 -19.40
N SER A 40 1.29 -9.34 -19.52
CA SER A 40 1.06 -8.39 -18.44
C SER A 40 -0.03 -7.42 -18.83
N ALA A 41 -0.75 -6.96 -17.85
CA ALA A 41 -1.69 -5.85 -17.96
C ALA A 41 -1.36 -4.79 -16.92
N GLU A 42 -1.67 -3.55 -17.24
CA GLU A 42 -1.42 -2.39 -16.37
C GLU A 42 -2.63 -1.48 -16.37
N ARG A 43 -2.87 -0.82 -15.23
CA ARG A 43 -3.85 0.23 -15.05
C ARG A 43 -3.21 1.39 -14.30
N GLU A 44 -3.45 2.59 -14.80
CA GLU A 44 -3.13 3.82 -14.10
C GLU A 44 -4.36 4.73 -14.15
N PHE A 45 -4.82 5.17 -13.00
CA PHE A 45 -5.99 6.03 -12.85
C PHE A 45 -5.92 6.83 -11.55
N PHE A 46 -6.81 7.81 -11.39
CA PHE A 46 -6.88 8.63 -10.18
C PHE A 46 -8.11 8.24 -9.35
N ALA A 47 -7.89 7.88 -8.08
CA ALA A 47 -8.93 7.61 -7.10
C ALA A 47 -8.40 7.86 -5.68
N MET A 48 -9.28 8.03 -4.69
CA MET A 48 -8.94 8.28 -3.28
C MET A 48 -7.86 9.37 -3.11
N ASP A 49 -7.96 10.46 -3.88
CA ASP A 49 -7.03 11.60 -3.92
C ASP A 49 -5.60 11.28 -4.37
N THR A 50 -5.36 10.22 -5.08
CA THR A 50 -4.01 9.84 -5.50
C THR A 50 -3.99 9.06 -6.80
N VAL A 51 -2.79 8.91 -7.39
CA VAL A 51 -2.57 8.04 -8.55
C VAL A 51 -2.50 6.59 -8.09
N MET A 52 -3.28 5.75 -8.73
CA MET A 52 -3.30 4.31 -8.57
C MET A 52 -2.57 3.65 -9.74
N GLN A 53 -1.67 2.73 -9.44
CA GLN A 53 -0.94 1.96 -10.44
C GLN A 53 -1.03 0.48 -10.10
N LEU A 54 -1.57 -0.29 -11.02
CA LEU A 54 -1.75 -1.73 -10.87
C LEU A 54 -1.07 -2.43 -12.03
N ARG A 55 -0.27 -3.45 -11.75
CA ARG A 55 0.33 -4.31 -12.77
C ARG A 55 0.18 -5.77 -12.37
N ALA A 56 -0.36 -6.58 -13.26
CA ALA A 56 -0.56 -8.01 -13.05
C ALA A 56 -0.04 -8.82 -14.24
N TYR A 57 0.33 -10.07 -13.98
CA TYR A 57 0.89 -10.98 -14.96
C TYR A 57 0.03 -12.24 -15.07
N GLY A 58 -0.12 -12.72 -16.28
CA GLY A 58 -0.89 -13.92 -16.59
C GLY A 58 -2.06 -13.67 -17.54
N PRO A 59 -2.75 -14.72 -17.99
CA PRO A 59 -3.84 -14.60 -18.95
C PRO A 59 -5.06 -13.85 -18.41
N GLU A 60 -5.30 -13.92 -17.10
CA GLU A 60 -6.47 -13.30 -16.43
C GLU A 60 -6.19 -11.84 -15.98
N ALA A 61 -4.95 -11.36 -16.15
CA ALA A 61 -4.50 -10.06 -15.61
C ALA A 61 -5.40 -8.89 -16.03
N GLU A 62 -5.76 -8.80 -17.33
CA GLU A 62 -6.57 -7.70 -17.87
C GLU A 62 -7.96 -7.64 -17.23
N ALA A 63 -8.66 -8.81 -17.16
CA ALA A 63 -9.98 -8.90 -16.58
C ALA A 63 -9.96 -8.62 -15.07
N ALA A 64 -8.97 -9.15 -14.36
CA ALA A 64 -8.81 -8.99 -12.93
C ALA A 64 -8.48 -7.52 -12.57
N LEU A 65 -7.61 -6.84 -13.32
CA LEU A 65 -7.33 -5.42 -13.12
C LEU A 65 -8.54 -4.54 -13.38
N SER A 66 -9.37 -4.87 -14.37
CA SER A 66 -10.62 -4.13 -14.61
C SER A 66 -11.60 -4.24 -13.42
N GLN A 67 -11.69 -5.44 -12.81
CA GLN A 67 -12.51 -5.63 -11.60
C GLN A 67 -11.91 -4.89 -10.39
N ALA A 68 -10.59 -4.91 -10.25
CA ALA A 68 -9.87 -4.21 -9.19
C ALA A 68 -10.08 -2.67 -9.27
N GLU A 69 -10.00 -2.11 -10.46
CA GLU A 69 -10.28 -0.68 -10.70
C GLU A 69 -11.72 -0.33 -10.32
N ALA A 70 -12.69 -1.12 -10.75
CA ALA A 70 -14.11 -0.91 -10.40
C ALA A 70 -14.33 -1.00 -8.87
N GLU A 71 -13.65 -1.92 -8.18
CA GLU A 71 -13.72 -2.05 -6.72
C GLU A 71 -13.13 -0.84 -6.00
N ILE A 72 -12.03 -0.27 -6.47
CA ILE A 72 -11.43 0.93 -5.89
C ILE A 72 -12.41 2.11 -5.99
N TYR A 73 -13.05 2.33 -7.16
CA TYR A 73 -14.05 3.39 -7.29
C TYR A 73 -15.29 3.15 -6.42
N ARG A 74 -15.71 1.89 -6.27
CA ARG A 74 -16.81 1.54 -5.35
C ARG A 74 -16.46 1.89 -3.90
N LEU A 75 -15.23 1.56 -3.47
CA LEU A 75 -14.76 1.86 -2.11
C LEU A 75 -14.60 3.36 -1.89
N GLU A 76 -14.13 4.11 -2.87
CA GLU A 76 -14.09 5.58 -2.79
C GLU A 76 -15.49 6.15 -2.56
N GLY A 77 -16.49 5.71 -3.34
CA GLY A 77 -17.90 6.12 -3.17
C GLY A 77 -18.53 5.70 -1.83
N ALA A 78 -17.97 4.70 -1.15
CA ALA A 78 -18.41 4.28 0.17
C ALA A 78 -17.70 5.04 1.31
N LEU A 79 -16.37 5.18 1.21
CA LEU A 79 -15.48 5.56 2.31
C LEU A 79 -15.00 7.02 2.26
N SER A 80 -15.30 7.79 1.22
CA SER A 80 -14.93 9.20 1.17
C SER A 80 -15.66 10.00 2.25
N CYS A 81 -14.91 10.78 3.02
CA CYS A 81 -15.48 11.79 3.91
C CYS A 81 -15.72 13.15 3.22
N ARG A 82 -15.23 13.31 1.97
CA ARG A 82 -15.31 14.56 1.18
C ARG A 82 -16.46 14.59 0.19
N ASP A 83 -16.75 13.48 -0.46
CA ASP A 83 -17.88 13.36 -1.38
C ASP A 83 -19.17 13.24 -0.56
N GLU A 84 -20.02 14.26 -0.62
CA GLU A 84 -21.30 14.30 0.10
C GLU A 84 -22.26 13.14 -0.28
N HIS A 85 -22.02 12.49 -1.42
CA HIS A 85 -22.76 11.32 -1.87
C HIS A 85 -22.21 10.01 -1.33
N ALA A 86 -21.01 10.00 -0.73
CA ALA A 86 -20.43 8.82 -0.14
C ALA A 86 -21.16 8.37 1.14
N ALA A 87 -21.15 7.07 1.41
CA ALA A 87 -21.86 6.52 2.56
C ALA A 87 -21.31 7.07 3.88
N LEU A 88 -19.99 7.17 4.02
CA LEU A 88 -19.33 7.71 5.21
C LEU A 88 -19.68 9.19 5.45
N ALA A 89 -19.65 10.01 4.40
CA ALA A 89 -19.99 11.43 4.51
C ALA A 89 -21.47 11.63 4.94
N ARG A 90 -22.39 10.77 4.47
CA ARG A 90 -23.79 10.81 4.92
C ARG A 90 -23.92 10.42 6.39
N LEU A 91 -23.17 9.42 6.87
CA LEU A 91 -23.14 9.06 8.31
C LEU A 91 -22.64 10.25 9.15
N ASN A 92 -21.56 10.89 8.73
CA ASN A 92 -21.02 12.07 9.40
C ASN A 92 -22.05 13.20 9.47
N LYS A 93 -22.66 13.56 8.33
CA LYS A 93 -23.67 14.63 8.26
C LYS A 93 -24.91 14.36 9.11
N ALA A 94 -25.31 13.09 9.24
CA ALA A 94 -26.49 12.69 10.00
C ALA A 94 -26.21 12.47 11.51
N GLY A 95 -24.93 12.51 11.94
CA GLY A 95 -24.55 12.15 13.32
C GLY A 95 -24.70 10.64 13.59
N GLY A 96 -24.63 9.81 12.54
CA GLY A 96 -24.79 8.37 12.60
C GLY A 96 -25.83 7.83 11.63
N GLY A 97 -26.23 6.57 11.81
CA GLY A 97 -27.18 5.88 10.94
C GLY A 97 -26.84 4.40 10.79
N THR A 98 -27.36 3.78 9.73
CA THR A 98 -27.04 2.39 9.40
C THR A 98 -25.98 2.37 8.31
N ALA A 99 -24.81 1.82 8.61
CA ALA A 99 -23.78 1.51 7.63
C ALA A 99 -24.10 0.19 6.91
N ASP A 100 -23.55 -0.01 5.70
CA ASP A 100 -23.51 -1.35 5.13
C ASP A 100 -22.55 -2.26 5.93
N ALA A 101 -22.69 -3.56 5.77
CA ALA A 101 -21.93 -4.53 6.57
C ALA A 101 -20.40 -4.42 6.37
N GLU A 102 -19.95 -4.05 5.18
CA GLU A 102 -18.53 -3.89 4.86
C GLU A 102 -17.96 -2.64 5.54
N THR A 103 -18.62 -1.50 5.41
CA THR A 103 -18.24 -0.25 6.08
C THR A 103 -18.26 -0.42 7.61
N ALA A 104 -19.26 -1.10 8.17
CA ALA A 104 -19.33 -1.39 9.60
C ALA A 104 -18.17 -2.29 10.07
N ALA A 105 -17.82 -3.32 9.30
CA ALA A 105 -16.68 -4.19 9.61
C ALA A 105 -15.34 -3.45 9.56
N LEU A 106 -15.14 -2.58 8.56
CA LEU A 106 -13.94 -1.74 8.48
C LEU A 106 -13.89 -0.74 9.65
N LEU A 107 -15.01 -0.11 10.01
CA LEU A 107 -15.08 0.78 11.17
C LEU A 107 -14.78 0.03 12.48
N GLN A 108 -15.29 -1.19 12.64
CA GLN A 108 -14.95 -2.03 13.80
C GLN A 108 -13.45 -2.33 13.86
N THR A 109 -12.84 -2.64 12.71
CA THR A 109 -11.39 -2.84 12.61
C THR A 109 -10.63 -1.57 12.99
N ALA A 110 -11.05 -0.42 12.48
CA ALA A 110 -10.46 0.88 12.79
C ALA A 110 -10.54 1.22 14.29
N LEU A 111 -11.71 1.02 14.93
CA LEU A 111 -11.89 1.22 16.37
C LEU A 111 -11.02 0.26 17.20
N THR A 112 -10.91 -0.99 16.77
CA THR A 112 -10.03 -1.97 17.42
C THR A 112 -8.56 -1.58 17.33
N LEU A 113 -8.12 -1.05 16.19
CA LEU A 113 -6.74 -0.56 16.01
C LEU A 113 -6.51 0.73 16.80
N CYS A 114 -7.50 1.61 16.91
CA CYS A 114 -7.44 2.77 17.80
C CYS A 114 -7.17 2.34 19.24
N GLU A 115 -7.95 1.39 19.76
CA GLU A 115 -7.75 0.85 21.11
C GLU A 115 -6.37 0.22 21.30
N LYS A 116 -5.95 -0.65 20.37
CA LYS A 116 -4.64 -1.32 20.41
C LYS A 116 -3.46 -0.35 20.37
N THR A 117 -3.58 0.75 19.63
CA THR A 117 -2.53 1.79 19.48
C THR A 117 -2.61 2.85 20.59
N GLY A 118 -3.52 2.69 21.56
CA GLY A 118 -3.72 3.67 22.63
C GLY A 118 -4.19 5.03 22.12
N GLY A 119 -4.90 5.05 20.99
CA GLY A 119 -5.42 6.25 20.35
C GLY A 119 -4.44 6.93 19.37
N ALA A 120 -3.21 6.45 19.19
CA ALA A 120 -2.27 7.06 18.25
C ALA A 120 -2.74 6.99 16.78
N TYR A 121 -3.52 5.96 16.43
CA TYR A 121 -4.40 5.96 15.27
C TYR A 121 -5.84 6.13 15.75
N ASP A 122 -6.57 7.09 15.22
CA ASP A 122 -7.97 7.34 15.58
C ASP A 122 -8.81 7.59 14.31
N PRO A 123 -9.88 6.80 14.05
CA PRO A 123 -10.74 6.97 12.89
C PRO A 123 -11.76 8.10 13.00
N ALA A 124 -11.80 8.82 14.12
CA ALA A 124 -12.78 9.86 14.41
C ALA A 124 -12.15 11.26 14.54
N LEU A 125 -11.15 11.56 13.71
CA LEU A 125 -10.48 12.87 13.62
C LEU A 125 -11.02 13.75 12.48
N GLY A 126 -12.21 13.45 11.95
CA GLY A 126 -12.78 14.18 10.82
C GLY A 126 -12.99 15.67 11.11
N ALA A 127 -13.42 16.03 12.33
CA ALA A 127 -13.57 17.43 12.74
C ALA A 127 -12.23 18.17 12.76
N LEU A 128 -11.19 17.55 13.29
CA LEU A 128 -9.81 18.10 13.24
C LEU A 128 -9.30 18.23 11.81
N SER A 129 -9.47 17.18 10.99
CA SER A 129 -9.09 17.21 9.56
C SER A 129 -9.78 18.36 8.81
N GLN A 130 -11.04 18.65 9.17
CA GLN A 130 -11.80 19.78 8.63
C GLN A 130 -11.30 21.13 9.15
N ALA A 131 -11.00 21.25 10.44
CA ALA A 131 -10.50 22.47 11.04
C ALA A 131 -9.18 22.92 10.39
N TRP A 132 -8.25 21.98 10.16
CA TRP A 132 -6.99 22.21 9.43
C TRP A 132 -7.16 22.36 7.91
N GLY A 133 -8.33 22.02 7.37
CA GLY A 133 -8.63 22.07 5.93
C GLY A 133 -8.12 20.87 5.14
N PHE A 134 -7.60 19.83 5.78
CA PHE A 134 -7.09 18.65 5.07
C PHE A 134 -8.19 17.85 4.37
N SER A 135 -9.38 17.76 4.95
CA SER A 135 -10.53 17.10 4.32
C SER A 135 -11.20 17.96 3.26
N THR A 136 -11.06 19.28 3.29
CA THR A 136 -11.74 20.22 2.37
C THR A 136 -10.84 20.76 1.27
N GLY A 137 -9.51 20.63 1.40
CA GLY A 137 -8.52 21.28 0.52
C GLY A 137 -8.34 22.79 0.79
N ALA A 138 -9.09 23.36 1.75
CA ALA A 138 -8.98 24.76 2.18
C ALA A 138 -8.02 24.87 3.37
N TYR A 139 -6.74 24.58 3.11
CA TYR A 139 -5.68 24.53 4.13
C TYR A 139 -5.57 25.83 4.93
N ARG A 140 -5.44 25.71 6.25
CA ARG A 140 -5.28 26.82 7.18
C ARG A 140 -4.77 26.33 8.53
N VAL A 141 -4.12 27.19 9.27
CA VAL A 141 -3.91 27.00 10.70
C VAL A 141 -5.21 27.41 11.43
N PRO A 142 -5.87 26.51 12.15
CA PRO A 142 -7.11 26.86 12.85
C PRO A 142 -6.85 27.83 13.98
N GLU A 143 -7.77 28.77 14.21
CA GLU A 143 -7.79 29.59 15.41
C GLU A 143 -7.96 28.73 16.66
N GLN A 144 -7.44 29.20 17.82
CA GLN A 144 -7.40 28.41 19.05
C GLN A 144 -8.78 27.91 19.49
N ASP A 145 -9.82 28.75 19.37
CA ASP A 145 -11.18 28.37 19.75
C ASP A 145 -11.75 27.29 18.79
N ALA A 146 -11.49 27.43 17.49
CA ALA A 146 -11.90 26.44 16.50
C ALA A 146 -11.17 25.09 16.66
N LEU A 147 -9.89 25.13 17.03
CA LEU A 147 -9.14 23.91 17.36
C LEU A 147 -9.70 23.23 18.62
N ALA A 148 -9.99 24.02 19.66
CA ALA A 148 -10.58 23.50 20.89
C ALA A 148 -11.98 22.89 20.70
N GLU A 149 -12.81 23.47 19.82
CA GLU A 149 -14.09 22.91 19.43
C GLU A 149 -13.90 21.59 18.65
N ALA A 150 -13.04 21.58 17.63
CA ALA A 150 -12.76 20.37 16.85
C ALA A 150 -12.19 19.22 17.69
N MET A 151 -11.39 19.54 18.73
CA MET A 151 -10.91 18.56 19.70
C MET A 151 -12.06 17.91 20.51
N GLN A 152 -13.09 18.70 20.89
CA GLN A 152 -14.26 18.16 21.61
C GLN A 152 -15.17 17.28 20.70
N GLU A 153 -15.07 17.49 19.40
CA GLU A 153 -15.80 16.73 18.36
C GLU A 153 -14.98 15.58 17.80
N SER A 154 -13.79 15.28 18.35
CA SER A 154 -12.89 14.26 17.85
C SER A 154 -12.61 13.18 18.87
N GLY A 155 -12.34 11.98 18.38
CA GLY A 155 -11.93 10.82 19.17
C GLY A 155 -12.88 9.64 19.09
N ALA A 156 -12.32 8.46 19.02
CA ALA A 156 -13.06 7.18 18.93
C ALA A 156 -14.02 6.93 20.09
N GLY A 157 -13.80 7.56 21.25
CA GLY A 157 -14.70 7.49 22.39
C GLY A 157 -16.10 8.10 22.13
N LEU A 158 -16.25 8.91 21.09
CA LEU A 158 -17.53 9.49 20.66
C LEU A 158 -18.28 8.61 19.66
N VAL A 159 -17.70 7.49 19.23
CA VAL A 159 -18.26 6.58 18.24
C VAL A 159 -18.83 5.37 18.93
N GLN A 160 -20.11 5.10 18.72
CA GLN A 160 -20.76 3.85 19.12
C GLN A 160 -21.10 3.05 17.87
N LEU A 161 -20.67 1.80 17.83
CA LEU A 161 -20.96 0.84 16.78
C LEU A 161 -21.62 -0.40 17.40
N ASP A 162 -22.85 -0.70 16.95
CA ASP A 162 -23.58 -1.91 17.33
C ASP A 162 -24.08 -2.61 16.06
N GLY A 163 -23.41 -3.69 15.68
CA GLY A 163 -23.60 -4.33 14.39
C GLY A 163 -23.33 -3.35 13.24
N THR A 164 -24.38 -2.93 12.54
CA THR A 164 -24.29 -1.92 11.47
C THR A 164 -24.79 -0.53 11.90
N SER A 165 -25.28 -0.39 13.14
CA SER A 165 -25.76 0.88 13.66
C SER A 165 -24.60 1.71 14.19
N VAL A 166 -24.40 2.90 13.63
CA VAL A 166 -23.37 3.88 14.01
C VAL A 166 -24.05 5.06 14.69
N LYS A 167 -23.50 5.51 15.81
CA LYS A 167 -23.88 6.79 16.44
C LYS A 167 -22.62 7.61 16.69
N LEU A 168 -22.69 8.88 16.33
CA LEU A 168 -21.61 9.86 16.51
C LEU A 168 -22.10 10.91 17.50
N ALA A 169 -21.46 10.95 18.66
CA ALA A 169 -21.80 11.92 19.71
C ALA A 169 -21.07 13.25 19.49
N ASN A 170 -21.59 14.33 20.04
CA ASN A 170 -20.96 15.66 20.10
C ASN A 170 -20.47 16.22 18.75
N GLY A 171 -21.10 15.88 17.63
CA GLY A 171 -20.63 16.35 16.33
C GLY A 171 -19.44 15.56 15.75
N ALA A 172 -19.06 14.44 16.36
CA ALA A 172 -17.93 13.62 15.89
C ALA A 172 -18.07 13.24 14.42
N GLN A 173 -16.94 13.21 13.74
CA GLN A 173 -16.87 12.88 12.32
C GLN A 173 -15.81 11.81 12.07
N LEU A 174 -16.19 10.78 11.32
CA LEU A 174 -15.31 9.71 10.90
C LEU A 174 -14.41 10.18 9.75
N ASP A 175 -13.14 9.84 9.83
CA ASP A 175 -12.18 9.94 8.74
C ASP A 175 -11.39 8.62 8.66
N LEU A 176 -11.65 7.84 7.62
CA LEU A 176 -10.99 6.56 7.40
C LEU A 176 -9.76 6.67 6.47
N GLY A 177 -9.26 7.88 6.21
CA GLY A 177 -8.14 8.12 5.31
C GLY A 177 -6.85 7.37 5.68
N GLY A 178 -6.63 7.10 6.97
CA GLY A 178 -5.48 6.35 7.48
C GLY A 178 -5.63 4.83 7.45
N ILE A 179 -6.72 4.27 6.86
CA ILE A 179 -6.94 2.82 6.76
C ILE A 179 -7.56 2.41 5.42
N ALA A 180 -8.22 3.33 4.73
CA ALA A 180 -9.04 3.01 3.56
C ALA A 180 -8.20 2.56 2.35
N LYS A 181 -6.99 3.11 2.17
CA LYS A 181 -6.11 2.69 1.07
C LYS A 181 -5.53 1.30 1.32
N GLY A 182 -5.16 1.00 2.56
CA GLY A 182 -4.76 -0.35 2.96
C GLY A 182 -5.89 -1.36 2.75
N TYR A 183 -7.09 -1.01 3.17
CA TYR A 183 -8.26 -1.86 2.92
C TYR A 183 -8.50 -2.09 1.43
N ALA A 184 -8.44 -1.04 0.61
CA ALA A 184 -8.57 -1.15 -0.84
C ALA A 184 -7.48 -2.04 -1.46
N ALA A 185 -6.22 -1.91 -1.02
CA ALA A 185 -5.13 -2.77 -1.48
C ALA A 185 -5.38 -4.25 -1.16
N GLY A 186 -5.85 -4.56 0.05
CA GLY A 186 -6.24 -5.91 0.45
C GLY A 186 -7.38 -6.48 -0.39
N ARG A 187 -8.40 -5.66 -0.71
CA ARG A 187 -9.50 -6.04 -1.62
C ARG A 187 -9.01 -6.32 -3.04
N VAL A 188 -8.16 -5.45 -3.57
CA VAL A 188 -7.52 -5.65 -4.88
C VAL A 188 -6.70 -6.94 -4.91
N ARG A 189 -5.89 -7.20 -3.89
CA ARG A 189 -5.13 -8.47 -3.77
C ARG A 189 -6.05 -9.68 -3.82
N ALA A 190 -7.14 -9.66 -3.05
CA ALA A 190 -8.10 -10.75 -3.05
C ALA A 190 -8.72 -10.98 -4.44
N ILE A 191 -9.15 -9.93 -5.14
CA ILE A 191 -9.70 -10.01 -6.50
C ILE A 191 -8.68 -10.64 -7.46
N LEU A 192 -7.41 -10.21 -7.40
CA LEU A 192 -6.36 -10.75 -8.26
C LEU A 192 -6.09 -12.23 -7.96
N GLN A 193 -6.02 -12.62 -6.69
CA GLN A 193 -5.79 -14.00 -6.26
C GLN A 193 -6.97 -14.91 -6.62
N ASP A 194 -8.21 -14.48 -6.43
CA ASP A 194 -9.43 -15.20 -6.78
C ASP A 194 -9.54 -15.41 -8.30
N ALA A 195 -9.02 -14.48 -9.10
CA ALA A 195 -8.91 -14.62 -10.55
C ALA A 195 -7.74 -15.52 -10.99
N GLY A 196 -6.95 -16.08 -10.06
CA GLY A 196 -5.81 -16.95 -10.36
C GLY A 196 -4.53 -16.20 -10.76
N VAL A 197 -4.45 -14.88 -10.53
CA VAL A 197 -3.22 -14.10 -10.70
C VAL A 197 -2.24 -14.44 -9.57
N THR A 198 -1.04 -14.90 -9.94
CA THR A 198 0.01 -15.31 -8.99
C THR A 198 1.19 -14.34 -8.93
N SER A 199 1.16 -13.27 -9.75
CA SER A 199 2.23 -12.26 -9.81
C SER A 199 1.60 -10.91 -10.12
N ALA A 200 1.62 -9.99 -9.15
CA ALA A 200 1.15 -8.62 -9.34
C ALA A 200 1.83 -7.66 -8.35
N ILE A 201 1.88 -6.38 -8.74
CA ILE A 201 2.25 -5.27 -7.87
C ILE A 201 1.15 -4.21 -7.95
N ILE A 202 0.77 -3.70 -6.80
CA ILE A 202 -0.30 -2.74 -6.56
C ILE A 202 0.32 -1.53 -5.87
N SER A 203 0.10 -0.33 -6.39
CA SER A 203 0.52 0.92 -5.75
C SER A 203 -0.66 1.87 -5.67
N LEU A 204 -1.10 2.16 -4.46
CA LEU A 204 -2.22 3.05 -4.16
C LEU A 204 -1.70 4.28 -3.40
N GLY A 205 -1.15 5.26 -4.15
CA GLY A 205 -0.63 6.49 -3.57
C GLY A 205 0.50 6.27 -2.56
N GLY A 206 1.41 5.34 -2.85
CA GLY A 206 2.53 5.00 -1.98
C GLY A 206 2.29 3.81 -1.05
N ASN A 207 1.05 3.31 -0.91
CA ASN A 207 0.78 2.01 -0.32
C ASN A 207 1.04 0.95 -1.38
N VAL A 208 2.10 0.17 -1.21
CA VAL A 208 2.52 -0.85 -2.19
C VAL A 208 2.23 -2.24 -1.65
N ALA A 209 1.52 -3.05 -2.42
CA ALA A 209 1.22 -4.44 -2.08
C ALA A 209 1.62 -5.38 -3.23
N ALA A 210 2.06 -6.58 -2.89
CA ALA A 210 2.47 -7.60 -3.84
C ALA A 210 1.62 -8.87 -3.74
N VAL A 211 1.29 -9.46 -4.89
CA VAL A 211 0.80 -10.83 -5.01
C VAL A 211 1.96 -11.69 -5.48
N GLY A 212 2.32 -12.69 -4.68
CA GLY A 212 3.39 -13.63 -4.96
C GLY A 212 4.73 -12.99 -5.31
N LYS A 213 5.43 -13.59 -6.25
CA LYS A 213 6.74 -13.17 -6.75
C LYS A 213 6.64 -12.51 -8.13
N LYS A 214 7.73 -11.88 -8.55
CA LYS A 214 7.90 -11.45 -9.94
C LYS A 214 7.86 -12.64 -10.89
N PRO A 215 7.58 -12.41 -12.18
CA PRO A 215 7.57 -13.50 -13.19
C PRO A 215 8.87 -14.29 -13.29
N ASP A 216 10.00 -13.70 -12.92
CA ASP A 216 11.31 -14.34 -12.92
C ASP A 216 11.58 -15.16 -11.64
N GLY A 217 10.61 -15.25 -10.72
CA GLY A 217 10.72 -15.96 -9.44
C GLY A 217 11.40 -15.19 -8.32
N SER A 218 11.87 -13.97 -8.56
CA SER A 218 12.46 -13.11 -7.51
C SER A 218 11.35 -12.40 -6.69
N ALA A 219 11.69 -12.00 -5.47
CA ALA A 219 10.82 -11.15 -4.66
C ALA A 219 10.63 -9.77 -5.30
N TRP A 220 9.52 -9.12 -5.01
CA TRP A 220 9.27 -7.72 -5.36
C TRP A 220 10.19 -6.82 -4.54
N THR A 221 10.72 -5.78 -5.18
CA THR A 221 11.55 -4.78 -4.52
C THR A 221 10.81 -3.46 -4.50
N VAL A 222 10.53 -2.95 -3.32
CA VAL A 222 9.83 -1.68 -3.09
C VAL A 222 10.85 -0.64 -2.65
N GLY A 223 10.92 0.48 -3.37
CA GLY A 223 11.74 1.63 -3.00
C GLY A 223 11.08 2.44 -1.88
N LEU A 224 11.85 2.82 -0.89
CA LEU A 224 11.42 3.75 0.17
C LEU A 224 11.87 5.16 -0.22
N GLN A 225 10.90 6.03 -0.52
CA GLN A 225 11.15 7.39 -0.99
C GLN A 225 11.92 8.22 0.05
N ASP A 226 12.92 8.96 -0.40
CA ASP A 226 13.66 9.86 0.48
C ASP A 226 12.76 11.05 0.87
N PRO A 227 12.54 11.29 2.18
CA PRO A 227 11.70 12.39 2.64
C PRO A 227 12.15 13.78 2.20
N ASP A 228 13.46 13.96 1.94
CA ASP A 228 14.05 15.23 1.53
C ASP A 228 14.24 15.37 0.03
N ASN A 229 14.14 14.24 -0.72
CA ASN A 229 14.28 14.22 -2.18
C ASN A 229 13.28 13.25 -2.81
N PRO A 230 12.12 13.73 -3.30
CA PRO A 230 11.08 12.88 -3.88
C PRO A 230 11.52 12.03 -5.09
N GLU A 231 12.61 12.41 -5.75
CA GLU A 231 13.15 11.69 -6.92
C GLU A 231 14.11 10.56 -6.53
N ALA A 232 14.43 10.43 -5.23
CA ALA A 232 15.39 9.44 -4.72
C ALA A 232 14.73 8.44 -3.76
N TYR A 233 15.43 7.32 -3.58
CA TYR A 233 15.12 6.34 -2.53
C TYR A 233 16.28 6.29 -1.53
N PHE A 234 15.96 6.12 -0.25
CA PHE A 234 16.99 5.92 0.78
C PHE A 234 17.29 4.46 1.05
N GLY A 235 16.50 3.56 0.51
CA GLY A 235 16.64 2.13 0.62
C GLY A 235 15.50 1.39 -0.05
N THR A 236 15.58 0.07 -0.01
CA THR A 236 14.56 -0.82 -0.60
C THR A 236 14.19 -1.95 0.34
N VAL A 237 12.97 -2.44 0.24
CA VAL A 237 12.48 -3.63 0.95
C VAL A 237 12.07 -4.69 -0.06
N SER A 238 12.49 -5.94 0.15
CA SER A 238 12.06 -7.09 -0.63
C SER A 238 10.84 -7.73 0.01
N ILE A 239 9.75 -7.88 -0.75
CA ILE A 239 8.48 -8.46 -0.26
C ILE A 239 7.96 -9.56 -1.18
N GLU A 240 7.19 -10.48 -0.58
CA GLU A 240 6.42 -11.53 -1.24
C GLU A 240 5.12 -11.71 -0.47
N ASP A 241 3.95 -11.63 -1.13
CA ASP A 241 2.63 -11.69 -0.48
C ASP A 241 2.52 -10.77 0.74
N ALA A 242 3.02 -9.56 0.61
CA ALA A 242 3.09 -8.57 1.66
C ALA A 242 2.91 -7.16 1.11
N CYS A 243 2.82 -6.19 1.99
CA CYS A 243 2.73 -4.78 1.64
C CYS A 243 3.81 -3.96 2.35
N VAL A 244 4.07 -2.79 1.79
CA VAL A 244 4.84 -1.70 2.38
C VAL A 244 3.98 -0.45 2.33
N VAL A 245 3.64 0.10 3.47
CA VAL A 245 2.82 1.30 3.60
C VAL A 245 3.60 2.37 4.33
N THR A 246 3.67 3.55 3.73
CA THR A 246 4.45 4.66 4.28
C THR A 246 3.57 5.84 4.65
N SER A 247 3.68 6.30 5.88
CA SER A 247 3.20 7.59 6.35
C SER A 247 4.37 8.56 6.48
N GLY A 248 4.24 9.76 5.91
CA GLY A 248 5.30 10.76 5.94
C GLY A 248 4.78 12.19 5.92
N ALA A 249 5.47 13.07 6.65
CA ALA A 249 5.16 14.50 6.77
C ALA A 249 5.28 15.25 5.43
N TYR A 250 5.99 14.69 4.46
CA TYR A 250 6.23 15.27 3.14
C TYR A 250 5.16 14.93 2.09
N GLN A 251 4.28 13.94 2.36
CA GLN A 251 3.31 13.48 1.37
C GLN A 251 2.16 14.46 1.15
N ARG A 252 1.67 15.08 2.22
CA ARG A 252 0.57 16.02 2.16
C ARG A 252 0.71 17.06 3.27
N TYR A 253 1.01 18.29 2.90
CA TYR A 253 1.24 19.40 3.82
C TYR A 253 0.89 20.74 3.15
N PHE A 254 0.85 21.78 3.96
CA PHE A 254 0.90 23.17 3.51
C PHE A 254 1.92 23.93 4.33
N GLU A 255 2.31 25.10 3.86
CA GLU A 255 3.24 25.98 4.56
C GLU A 255 2.57 27.33 4.83
N GLU A 256 2.67 27.78 6.06
CA GLU A 256 2.19 29.09 6.49
C GLU A 256 3.23 29.73 7.41
N ASN A 257 3.62 30.98 7.13
CA ASN A 257 4.63 31.74 7.88
C ASN A 257 5.98 31.00 8.06
N GLY A 258 6.37 30.16 7.08
CA GLY A 258 7.62 29.39 7.12
C GLY A 258 7.55 28.12 7.98
N VAL A 259 6.38 27.77 8.51
CA VAL A 259 6.12 26.53 9.24
C VAL A 259 5.36 25.57 8.35
N ARG A 260 5.79 24.30 8.34
CA ARG A 260 5.12 23.21 7.61
C ARG A 260 4.12 22.50 8.50
N TYR A 261 2.90 22.35 8.00
CA TYR A 261 1.81 21.64 8.67
C TYR A 261 1.37 20.46 7.81
N HIS A 262 1.63 19.24 8.27
CA HIS A 262 1.27 18.01 7.57
C HIS A 262 -0.03 17.41 8.09
N HIS A 263 -0.63 16.54 7.30
CA HIS A 263 -1.97 15.97 7.53
C HIS A 263 -2.05 14.89 8.62
N ILE A 264 -0.93 14.38 9.12
CA ILE A 264 -0.91 13.37 10.19
C ILE A 264 -1.08 14.10 11.52
N LEU A 265 -2.30 14.08 12.04
CA LEU A 265 -2.65 14.81 13.25
C LEU A 265 -2.42 13.91 14.49
N ASP A 266 -1.90 14.52 15.54
CA ASP A 266 -1.82 13.91 16.87
C ASP A 266 -3.19 14.04 17.55
N PRO A 267 -3.87 12.91 17.90
CA PRO A 267 -5.18 12.94 18.56
C PRO A 267 -5.18 13.64 19.91
N VAL A 268 -4.03 13.73 20.58
CA VAL A 268 -3.91 14.34 21.93
C VAL A 268 -3.82 15.87 21.83
N THR A 269 -3.09 16.39 20.85
CA THR A 269 -2.88 17.84 20.72
C THR A 269 -3.80 18.48 19.68
N GLY A 270 -4.38 17.70 18.77
CA GLY A 270 -5.16 18.18 17.62
C GLY A 270 -4.32 18.84 16.54
N CYS A 271 -3.01 18.89 16.69
CA CYS A 271 -2.06 19.49 15.78
C CYS A 271 -1.33 18.43 14.93
N PRO A 272 -0.65 18.82 13.83
CA PRO A 272 0.30 17.93 13.16
C PRO A 272 1.29 17.32 14.17
N ALA A 273 1.52 16.02 14.08
CA ALA A 273 2.32 15.28 15.05
C ALA A 273 3.80 15.69 15.00
N GLU A 274 4.35 16.12 16.12
CA GLU A 274 5.77 16.47 16.29
C GLU A 274 6.50 15.29 16.94
N SER A 275 6.60 14.17 16.24
CA SER A 275 7.11 12.90 16.76
C SER A 275 8.61 12.69 16.58
N GLY A 276 9.33 13.63 15.96
CA GLY A 276 10.75 13.51 15.61
C GLY A 276 10.99 12.59 14.39
N LEU A 277 9.92 12.28 13.62
CA LEU A 277 9.98 11.41 12.45
C LEU A 277 9.61 12.16 11.16
N LYS A 278 10.38 11.93 10.10
CA LYS A 278 10.03 12.32 8.73
C LYS A 278 9.09 11.32 8.07
N SER A 279 9.31 10.03 8.31
CA SER A 279 8.46 8.96 7.78
C SER A 279 8.56 7.66 8.56
N VAL A 280 7.50 6.86 8.44
CA VAL A 280 7.45 5.46 8.89
C VAL A 280 6.93 4.60 7.75
N SER A 281 7.65 3.52 7.42
CA SER A 281 7.20 2.51 6.47
C SER A 281 6.93 1.21 7.23
N VAL A 282 5.70 0.71 7.15
CA VAL A 282 5.28 -0.55 7.76
C VAL A 282 5.27 -1.65 6.71
N VAL A 283 5.84 -2.80 7.04
CA VAL A 283 5.87 -4.01 6.22
C VAL A 283 5.03 -5.08 6.92
N ALA A 284 3.97 -5.53 6.26
CA ALA A 284 3.06 -6.53 6.84
C ALA A 284 2.41 -7.39 5.74
N LYS A 285 1.71 -8.45 6.15
CA LYS A 285 0.86 -9.26 5.26
C LYS A 285 -0.55 -8.70 5.13
N ASP A 286 -1.01 -7.99 6.14
CA ASP A 286 -2.32 -7.35 6.19
C ASP A 286 -2.17 -5.87 5.81
N ASP A 287 -2.73 -5.53 4.66
CA ASP A 287 -2.63 -4.19 4.08
C ASP A 287 -3.39 -3.16 4.92
N THR A 288 -4.54 -3.54 5.48
CA THR A 288 -5.39 -2.68 6.32
C THR A 288 -4.68 -2.34 7.62
N LEU A 289 -4.08 -3.34 8.25
CA LEU A 289 -3.26 -3.19 9.45
C LEU A 289 -2.06 -2.26 9.18
N ALA A 290 -1.35 -2.49 8.07
CA ALA A 290 -0.16 -1.71 7.73
C ALA A 290 -0.45 -0.22 7.55
N ASP A 291 -1.60 0.12 6.93
CA ASP A 291 -2.00 1.51 6.70
C ASP A 291 -2.26 2.22 8.04
N ALA A 292 -3.09 1.65 8.91
CA ALA A 292 -3.36 2.21 10.23
C ALA A 292 -2.10 2.31 11.10
N LEU A 293 -1.24 1.27 11.06
CA LEU A 293 -0.01 1.27 11.86
C LEU A 293 1.03 2.26 11.36
N SER A 294 1.14 2.53 10.06
CA SER A 294 2.07 3.54 9.54
C SER A 294 1.76 4.93 10.13
N THR A 295 0.47 5.26 10.26
CA THR A 295 -0.01 6.49 10.89
C THR A 295 0.23 6.46 12.42
N ALA A 296 -0.16 5.38 13.09
CA ALA A 296 0.01 5.25 14.55
C ALA A 296 1.48 5.36 14.96
N LEU A 297 2.38 4.64 14.29
CA LEU A 297 3.81 4.65 14.60
C LEU A 297 4.44 6.01 14.31
N PHE A 298 3.97 6.72 13.28
CA PHE A 298 4.40 8.08 13.03
C PHE A 298 4.03 9.01 14.19
N VAL A 299 2.81 8.92 14.71
CA VAL A 299 2.35 9.71 15.87
C VAL A 299 3.10 9.32 17.15
N MET A 300 3.35 8.03 17.38
CA MET A 300 4.07 7.53 18.56
C MET A 300 5.54 8.00 18.61
N GLY A 301 6.19 8.19 17.45
CA GLY A 301 7.62 8.43 17.38
C GLY A 301 8.45 7.14 17.49
N LEU A 302 9.78 7.28 17.40
CA LEU A 302 10.69 6.13 17.30
C LEU A 302 10.62 5.19 18.52
N ASP A 303 10.83 5.73 19.72
CA ASP A 303 10.99 4.90 20.92
C ASP A 303 9.68 4.18 21.30
N ALA A 304 8.56 4.92 21.33
CA ALA A 304 7.26 4.33 21.65
C ALA A 304 6.77 3.39 20.54
N GLY A 305 7.05 3.72 19.27
CA GLY A 305 6.73 2.86 18.13
C GLY A 305 7.52 1.54 18.14
N ALA A 306 8.80 1.59 18.47
CA ALA A 306 9.64 0.40 18.62
C ALA A 306 9.16 -0.49 19.78
N GLU A 307 8.80 0.09 20.90
CA GLU A 307 8.27 -0.65 22.05
C GLU A 307 6.88 -1.25 21.74
N PHE A 308 6.03 -0.49 21.03
CA PHE A 308 4.75 -1.00 20.55
C PHE A 308 4.92 -2.21 19.63
N GLN A 309 5.86 -2.17 18.68
CA GLN A 309 6.13 -3.29 17.78
C GLN A 309 6.45 -4.58 18.57
N LYS A 310 7.26 -4.49 19.62
CA LYS A 310 7.63 -5.63 20.44
C LYS A 310 6.49 -6.21 21.28
N ARG A 311 5.59 -5.36 21.77
CA ARG A 311 4.58 -5.74 22.77
C ARG A 311 3.18 -5.94 22.23
N SER A 312 2.86 -5.39 21.07
CA SER A 312 1.49 -5.38 20.51
C SER A 312 0.93 -6.77 20.19
N GLY A 313 1.79 -7.75 19.95
CA GLY A 313 1.42 -9.07 19.43
C GLY A 313 0.93 -9.02 17.98
N LEU A 314 1.04 -7.86 17.30
CA LEU A 314 0.73 -7.70 15.90
C LEU A 314 1.93 -8.12 15.04
N SER A 315 1.66 -8.69 13.88
CA SER A 315 2.71 -9.18 12.97
C SER A 315 3.03 -8.12 11.91
N PHE A 316 4.06 -7.33 12.15
CA PHE A 316 4.57 -6.33 11.21
C PHE A 316 6.03 -6.00 11.52
N GLU A 317 6.69 -5.41 10.54
CA GLU A 317 8.01 -4.80 10.66
C GLU A 317 7.93 -3.32 10.24
N ALA A 318 8.93 -2.52 10.64
CA ALA A 318 8.90 -1.09 10.35
C ALA A 318 10.29 -0.53 10.03
N VAL A 319 10.30 0.51 9.18
CA VAL A 319 11.44 1.38 8.91
C VAL A 319 11.05 2.80 9.35
N PHE A 320 11.84 3.41 10.21
CA PHE A 320 11.65 4.77 10.68
C PHE A 320 12.75 5.68 10.12
N VAL A 321 12.40 6.88 9.72
CA VAL A 321 13.34 7.93 9.34
C VAL A 321 13.12 9.12 10.27
N THR A 322 14.12 9.42 11.07
CA THR A 322 14.08 10.54 12.04
C THR A 322 14.37 11.88 11.38
N ASP A 323 14.09 12.98 12.07
CA ASP A 323 14.31 14.36 11.58
C ASP A 323 15.77 14.64 11.22
N ASP A 324 16.71 13.96 11.88
CA ASP A 324 18.16 14.03 11.57
C ASP A 324 18.60 13.08 10.44
N ASN A 325 17.64 12.47 9.73
CA ASN A 325 17.87 11.52 8.64
C ASN A 325 18.49 10.17 9.05
N THR A 326 18.47 9.82 10.34
CA THR A 326 18.87 8.48 10.76
C THR A 326 17.77 7.47 10.41
N VAL A 327 18.17 6.35 9.81
CA VAL A 327 17.25 5.26 9.46
C VAL A 327 17.35 4.18 10.53
N TRP A 328 16.19 3.76 11.04
CA TRP A 328 16.05 2.67 11.99
C TRP A 328 15.14 1.59 11.41
N ILE A 329 15.52 0.34 11.56
CA ILE A 329 14.68 -0.79 11.13
C ILE A 329 14.43 -1.74 12.29
N THR A 330 13.27 -2.39 12.28
CA THR A 330 12.98 -3.51 13.17
C THR A 330 13.80 -4.75 12.78
N PRO A 331 14.13 -5.64 13.74
CA PRO A 331 15.05 -6.76 13.49
C PRO A 331 14.61 -7.70 12.36
N GLY A 332 13.31 -7.91 12.17
CA GLY A 332 12.79 -8.80 11.13
C GLY A 332 13.08 -8.34 9.69
N LEU A 333 13.44 -7.07 9.49
CA LEU A 333 13.82 -6.54 8.17
C LEU A 333 15.30 -6.73 7.82
N ALA A 334 16.16 -7.14 8.74
CA ALA A 334 17.62 -7.19 8.51
C ALA A 334 18.04 -7.98 7.25
N GLY A 335 17.25 -8.99 6.84
CA GLY A 335 17.50 -9.78 5.63
C GLY A 335 16.75 -9.30 4.37
N GLN A 336 15.81 -8.38 4.52
CA GLN A 336 14.91 -7.92 3.44
C GLN A 336 15.16 -6.45 3.05
N TYR A 337 15.72 -5.65 3.97
CA TYR A 337 16.07 -4.26 3.75
C TYR A 337 17.45 -4.12 3.13
N ARG A 338 17.57 -3.31 2.10
CA ARG A 338 18.82 -2.87 1.47
C ARG A 338 18.90 -1.37 1.54
N ALA A 339 19.98 -0.87 2.10
CA ALA A 339 20.19 0.55 2.34
C ALA A 339 21.06 1.19 1.26
N ASP A 340 20.70 2.40 0.90
CA ASP A 340 21.53 3.30 0.11
C ASP A 340 22.31 4.29 1.03
N ARG A 341 22.00 4.28 2.34
CA ARG A 341 22.69 5.03 3.41
C ARG A 341 22.76 4.21 4.71
N PRO A 342 23.63 4.58 5.69
CA PRO A 342 23.73 3.87 6.96
C PRO A 342 22.40 3.77 7.69
N TYR A 343 22.16 2.65 8.34
CA TYR A 343 20.97 2.39 9.14
C TYR A 343 21.32 1.69 10.46
N GLN A 344 20.41 1.71 11.40
CA GLN A 344 20.50 1.05 12.69
C GLN A 344 19.37 0.03 12.85
N ILE A 345 19.64 -1.04 13.60
CA ILE A 345 18.64 -2.06 13.93
C ILE A 345 18.16 -1.80 15.36
N LEU A 346 16.86 -1.71 15.55
CA LEU A 346 16.23 -1.60 16.85
C LEU A 346 16.48 -2.88 17.66
N THR A 347 16.84 -2.75 18.93
CA THR A 347 17.17 -3.89 19.82
C THR A 347 16.08 -4.12 20.86
#